data_f7f604315619a68e6803e1e0ef729c41
#
_entry.id   f7f604315619a68e6803e1e0ef729c41
#
_cell.length_a   1.000
_cell.length_b   1.000
_cell.length_c   1.000
_cell.angle_alpha   90.00
_cell.angle_beta   90.00
_cell.angle_gamma   90.00
#
_symmetry.space_group_name_H-M   'P 1'
#
loop_
_entity.id
_entity.type
_entity.pdbx_description
1 polymer ?
#
loop_
_entity_poly.entity_id
_entity_poly.type
_entity_poly.pdbx_seq_one_letter_code
_entity_poly.pdbx_strand_id
1 'polypeptide(L)'
;MANKTQLYRLPGGTVAYLEMNPVHQIIKDKGLDPGGDAQKFHTANVLKRIKRYMPFVSGMTYKVTVAQTDISKPYIITDTPYAKYLFYGKVMIDPKLRIAGFMTPEGWRSRKGCVKVLTDRDLQYNRKKNPNAGPRWDRALSAAEGKAMAADLQRYLNRRR
;
A
#
# COMPACT_ATOMS: atom_id res chain seq x y z
N MET A 1 -30.71 7.14 19.18
CA MET A 1 -31.42 6.19 20.08
C MET A 1 -30.82 4.82 19.88
N ALA A 2 -30.45 4.13 20.97
CA ALA A 2 -29.92 2.78 20.87
C ALA A 2 -31.05 1.81 20.51
N ASN A 3 -30.79 0.93 19.54
CA ASN A 3 -31.76 -0.10 19.17
C ASN A 3 -31.68 -1.25 20.19
N LYS A 4 -32.73 -1.42 20.96
CA LYS A 4 -32.89 -2.56 21.87
C LYS A 4 -33.52 -3.71 21.11
N THR A 5 -32.79 -4.82 20.96
CA THR A 5 -33.31 -6.05 20.36
C THR A 5 -33.50 -7.10 21.45
N GLN A 6 -34.71 -7.62 21.61
CA GLN A 6 -34.99 -8.72 22.53
C GLN A 6 -34.31 -9.98 22.01
N LEU A 7 -33.42 -10.58 22.83
CA LEU A 7 -32.65 -11.76 22.42
C LEU A 7 -33.25 -13.08 22.96
N TYR A 8 -33.61 -13.11 24.22
CA TYR A 8 -34.07 -14.34 24.88
C TYR A 8 -35.11 -14.07 25.93
N ARG A 9 -36.05 -14.99 26.05
CA ARG A 9 -36.94 -15.11 27.21
C ARG A 9 -36.45 -16.31 28.04
N LEU A 10 -35.95 -16.05 29.21
CA LEU A 10 -35.47 -17.08 30.12
C LEU A 10 -36.64 -17.75 30.86
N PRO A 11 -36.51 -19.04 31.31
CA PRO A 11 -37.45 -19.65 32.19
C PRO A 11 -37.65 -18.79 33.46
N GLY A 12 -38.89 -18.49 33.85
CA GLY A 12 -39.18 -17.58 34.95
C GLY A 12 -39.56 -16.15 34.52
N GLY A 13 -39.71 -15.89 33.23
CA GLY A 13 -40.24 -14.61 32.71
C GLY A 13 -39.21 -13.49 32.54
N THR A 14 -37.94 -13.71 32.89
CA THR A 14 -36.88 -12.73 32.67
C THR A 14 -36.59 -12.56 31.19
N VAL A 15 -36.49 -11.32 30.74
CA VAL A 15 -36.19 -10.98 29.32
C VAL A 15 -34.79 -10.34 29.24
N ALA A 16 -33.92 -10.93 28.42
CA ALA A 16 -32.63 -10.36 28.09
C ALA A 16 -32.72 -9.49 26.86
N TYR A 17 -32.15 -8.31 26.90
CA TYR A 17 -32.08 -7.38 25.81
C TYR A 17 -30.62 -7.16 25.40
N LEU A 18 -30.35 -7.12 24.08
CA LEU A 18 -29.09 -6.61 23.56
C LEU A 18 -29.30 -5.13 23.24
N GLU A 19 -28.52 -4.27 23.88
CA GLU A 19 -28.43 -2.86 23.54
C GLU A 19 -27.10 -2.64 22.85
N MET A 20 -27.14 -2.26 21.58
CA MET A 20 -25.97 -1.98 20.79
C MET A 20 -25.88 -0.50 20.47
N ASN A 21 -24.70 0.06 20.56
CA ASN A 21 -24.44 1.39 20.02
C ASN A 21 -24.73 1.41 18.51
N PRO A 22 -25.19 2.54 17.96
CA PRO A 22 -25.36 2.69 16.51
C PRO A 22 -24.07 2.33 15.79
N VAL A 23 -24.19 1.64 14.66
CA VAL A 23 -23.03 1.14 13.88
C VAL A 23 -22.04 2.25 13.55
N HIS A 24 -22.51 3.45 13.18
CA HIS A 24 -21.64 4.59 12.92
C HIS A 24 -20.82 5.02 14.15
N GLN A 25 -21.36 4.90 15.35
CA GLN A 25 -20.63 5.19 16.59
C GLN A 25 -19.54 4.13 16.83
N ILE A 26 -19.87 2.86 16.66
CA ILE A 26 -18.89 1.75 16.78
C ILE A 26 -17.73 1.96 15.79
N ILE A 27 -18.04 2.30 14.53
CA ILE A 27 -17.04 2.60 13.48
C ILE A 27 -16.13 3.73 13.95
N LYS A 28 -16.70 4.82 14.43
CA LYS A 28 -15.95 6.00 14.91
C LYS A 28 -15.09 5.68 16.12
N ASP A 29 -15.65 5.02 17.13
CA ASP A 29 -14.95 4.66 18.37
C ASP A 29 -13.75 3.73 18.10
N LYS A 30 -13.87 2.85 17.10
CA LYS A 30 -12.78 1.99 16.64
C LYS A 30 -11.83 2.66 15.64
N GLY A 31 -12.10 3.90 15.21
CA GLY A 31 -11.29 4.61 14.22
C GLY A 31 -11.27 3.95 12.85
N LEU A 32 -12.39 3.29 12.49
CA LEU A 32 -12.57 2.60 11.21
C LEU A 32 -13.20 3.51 10.14
N ASP A 33 -13.51 4.74 10.49
CA ASP A 33 -13.99 5.76 9.56
C ASP A 33 -12.91 6.15 8.54
N PRO A 34 -13.30 6.66 7.36
CA PRO A 34 -12.34 7.13 6.35
C PRO A 34 -11.38 8.17 6.92
N GLY A 35 -10.07 7.90 6.82
CA GLY A 35 -9.03 8.73 7.41
C GLY A 35 -8.87 8.60 8.92
N GLY A 36 -9.59 7.67 9.56
CA GLY A 36 -9.47 7.35 10.98
C GLY A 36 -8.12 6.71 11.34
N ASP A 37 -7.91 6.53 12.64
CA ASP A 37 -6.60 6.07 13.14
C ASP A 37 -6.26 4.64 12.71
N ALA A 38 -7.25 3.77 12.50
CA ALA A 38 -7.04 2.43 11.97
C ALA A 38 -6.49 2.48 10.54
N GLN A 39 -7.04 3.39 9.70
CA GLN A 39 -6.54 3.62 8.35
C GLN A 39 -5.11 4.16 8.36
N LYS A 40 -4.83 5.16 9.20
CA LYS A 40 -3.47 5.73 9.35
C LYS A 40 -2.47 4.67 9.79
N PHE A 41 -2.82 3.87 10.79
CA PHE A 41 -1.98 2.77 11.26
C PHE A 41 -1.69 1.76 10.15
N HIS A 42 -2.72 1.33 9.42
CA HIS A 42 -2.58 0.36 8.34
C HIS A 42 -1.71 0.89 7.21
N THR A 43 -1.96 2.11 6.73
CA THR A 43 -1.16 2.75 5.67
C THR A 43 0.30 2.89 6.08
N ALA A 44 0.58 3.33 7.31
CA ALA A 44 1.93 3.43 7.84
C ALA A 44 2.63 2.04 7.93
N ASN A 45 1.89 1.00 8.35
CA ASN A 45 2.41 -0.37 8.40
C ASN A 45 2.76 -0.90 7.00
N VAL A 46 1.90 -0.66 6.01
CA VAL A 46 2.17 -1.02 4.61
C VAL A 46 3.40 -0.27 4.09
N LEU A 47 3.51 1.05 4.30
CA LEU A 47 4.68 1.85 3.91
C LEU A 47 5.99 1.31 4.49
N LYS A 48 5.98 0.95 5.76
CA LYS A 48 7.16 0.38 6.43
C LYS A 48 7.60 -0.94 5.80
N ARG A 49 6.65 -1.81 5.45
CA ARG A 49 6.92 -3.16 4.94
C ARG A 49 7.23 -3.19 3.45
N ILE A 50 6.58 -2.35 2.63
CA ILE A 50 6.72 -2.34 1.17
C ILE A 50 8.14 -2.00 0.72
N LYS A 51 8.91 -1.29 1.54
CA LYS A 51 10.33 -0.99 1.31
C LYS A 51 11.16 -2.22 0.93
N ARG A 52 10.83 -3.37 1.51
CA ARG A 52 11.58 -4.64 1.30
C ARG A 52 11.37 -5.23 -0.09
N TYR A 53 10.30 -4.84 -0.78
CA TYR A 53 9.89 -5.37 -2.09
C TYR A 53 10.12 -4.38 -3.22
N MET A 54 10.32 -3.10 -2.90
CA MET A 54 10.60 -2.07 -3.89
C MET A 54 12.03 -2.16 -4.39
N PRO A 55 12.28 -1.83 -5.68
CA PRO A 55 13.64 -1.70 -6.22
C PRO A 55 14.45 -0.67 -5.45
N PHE A 56 15.67 -1.03 -5.08
CA PHE A 56 16.53 -0.20 -4.26
C PHE A 56 17.94 -0.06 -4.86
N VAL A 57 18.23 1.09 -5.45
CA VAL A 57 19.58 1.49 -5.86
C VAL A 57 20.07 2.60 -4.92
N SER A 58 19.45 3.76 -4.97
CA SER A 58 19.70 4.90 -4.07
C SER A 58 18.68 5.05 -2.96
N GLY A 59 17.56 4.30 -3.04
CA GLY A 59 16.40 4.42 -2.16
C GLY A 59 15.48 5.59 -2.49
N MET A 60 15.75 6.33 -3.57
CA MET A 60 14.97 7.51 -3.95
C MET A 60 13.50 7.18 -4.19
N THR A 61 13.19 6.09 -4.90
CA THR A 61 11.80 5.66 -5.15
C THR A 61 11.01 5.53 -3.85
N TYR A 62 11.58 4.86 -2.86
CA TYR A 62 10.93 4.71 -1.55
C TYR A 62 10.80 6.04 -0.81
N LYS A 63 11.83 6.89 -0.81
CA LYS A 63 11.78 8.20 -0.16
C LYS A 63 10.66 9.07 -0.76
N VAL A 64 10.56 9.10 -2.09
CA VAL A 64 9.48 9.83 -2.80
C VAL A 64 8.12 9.22 -2.47
N THR A 65 7.98 7.89 -2.44
CA THR A 65 6.74 7.22 -2.04
C THR A 65 6.30 7.66 -0.64
N VAL A 66 7.21 7.70 0.33
CA VAL A 66 6.88 8.15 1.70
C VAL A 66 6.49 9.62 1.72
N ALA A 67 7.21 10.49 1.00
CA ALA A 67 6.94 11.92 0.97
C ALA A 67 5.60 12.29 0.30
N GLN A 68 5.17 11.49 -0.69
CA GLN A 68 3.94 11.77 -1.44
C GLN A 68 2.70 11.07 -0.86
N THR A 69 2.88 10.10 0.03
CA THR A 69 1.77 9.33 0.59
C THR A 69 1.18 10.02 1.82
N ASP A 70 -0.08 10.38 1.73
CA ASP A 70 -0.89 10.82 2.87
C ASP A 70 -1.43 9.57 3.59
N ILE A 71 -0.99 9.36 4.83
CA ILE A 71 -1.36 8.18 5.64
C ILE A 71 -2.86 8.14 6.00
N SER A 72 -3.56 9.26 5.92
CA SER A 72 -5.01 9.31 6.16
C SER A 72 -5.82 8.74 4.98
N LYS A 73 -5.18 8.48 3.86
CA LYS A 73 -5.83 7.97 2.64
C LYS A 73 -5.54 6.50 2.41
N PRO A 74 -6.48 5.75 1.79
CA PRO A 74 -6.35 4.31 1.58
C PRO A 74 -5.48 3.92 0.36
N TYR A 75 -4.53 4.75 -0.02
CA TYR A 75 -3.65 4.49 -1.16
C TYR A 75 -2.24 5.01 -0.92
N ILE A 76 -1.28 4.37 -1.59
CA ILE A 76 0.13 4.74 -1.57
C ILE A 76 0.50 5.30 -2.94
N ILE A 77 1.13 6.47 -2.95
CA ILE A 77 1.55 7.16 -4.17
C ILE A 77 3.04 6.96 -4.38
N THR A 78 3.40 6.59 -5.61
CA THR A 78 4.79 6.56 -6.06
C THR A 78 4.86 7.25 -7.41
N ASP A 79 5.04 8.56 -7.41
CA ASP A 79 5.12 9.36 -8.63
C ASP A 79 6.59 9.74 -8.90
N THR A 80 7.27 8.86 -9.61
CA THR A 80 8.60 9.13 -10.20
C THR A 80 8.56 8.81 -11.70
N PRO A 81 9.36 9.49 -12.54
CA PRO A 81 9.33 9.28 -13.99
C PRO A 81 9.53 7.83 -14.44
N TYR A 82 10.12 7.02 -13.58
CA TYR A 82 10.43 5.60 -13.83
C TYR A 82 9.60 4.62 -13.00
N ALA A 83 8.72 5.10 -12.10
CA ALA A 83 7.92 4.25 -11.21
C ALA A 83 7.10 3.21 -11.99
N LYS A 84 6.43 3.64 -13.05
CA LYS A 84 5.63 2.77 -13.90
C LYS A 84 6.43 1.59 -14.47
N TYR A 85 7.66 1.82 -14.90
CA TYR A 85 8.53 0.79 -15.48
C TYR A 85 8.98 -0.22 -14.44
N LEU A 86 9.42 0.30 -13.31
CA LEU A 86 9.81 -0.52 -12.16
C LEU A 86 8.64 -1.34 -11.63
N PHE A 87 7.44 -0.78 -11.62
CA PHE A 87 6.27 -1.48 -11.11
C PHE A 87 5.78 -2.59 -12.04
N TYR A 88 5.72 -2.33 -13.36
CA TYR A 88 5.31 -3.35 -14.32
C TYR A 88 6.44 -4.35 -14.65
N GLY A 89 7.68 -4.02 -14.36
CA GLY A 89 8.81 -4.89 -14.63
C GLY A 89 9.17 -5.03 -16.10
N LYS A 90 8.82 -4.05 -16.91
CA LYS A 90 9.07 -4.07 -18.35
C LYS A 90 10.02 -2.96 -18.76
N VAL A 91 10.93 -3.30 -19.66
CA VAL A 91 11.81 -2.32 -20.29
C VAL A 91 10.97 -1.37 -21.14
N MET A 92 11.25 -0.08 -21.06
CA MET A 92 10.60 0.92 -21.90
C MET A 92 11.59 1.58 -22.83
N ILE A 93 11.16 1.81 -24.06
CA ILE A 93 11.98 2.37 -25.12
C ILE A 93 11.32 3.61 -25.75
N ASP A 94 12.14 4.44 -26.32
CA ASP A 94 11.69 5.48 -27.25
C ASP A 94 11.15 4.80 -28.52
N PRO A 95 9.90 5.03 -28.92
CA PRO A 95 9.32 4.36 -30.08
C PRO A 95 10.01 4.72 -31.39
N LYS A 96 10.64 5.91 -31.48
CA LYS A 96 11.39 6.34 -32.68
C LYS A 96 12.80 5.76 -32.74
N LEU A 97 13.53 5.84 -31.61
CA LEU A 97 14.93 5.38 -31.58
C LEU A 97 15.05 3.89 -31.24
N ARG A 98 13.98 3.23 -30.76
CA ARG A 98 13.93 1.83 -30.30
C ARG A 98 14.96 1.48 -29.21
N ILE A 99 15.42 2.47 -28.46
CA ILE A 99 16.36 2.32 -27.34
C ILE A 99 15.76 2.86 -26.05
N ALA A 100 16.19 2.32 -24.92
CA ALA A 100 15.73 2.76 -23.61
C ALA A 100 16.26 4.14 -23.21
N GLY A 101 17.38 4.54 -23.77
CA GLY A 101 18.08 5.80 -23.57
C GLY A 101 19.50 5.68 -24.10
N PHE A 102 20.28 6.73 -23.93
CA PHE A 102 21.67 6.80 -24.36
C PHE A 102 22.54 7.47 -23.30
N MET A 103 23.81 7.16 -23.29
CA MET A 103 24.77 7.74 -22.39
C MET A 103 25.27 9.07 -22.96
N THR A 104 25.29 10.10 -22.13
CA THR A 104 25.94 11.40 -22.40
C THR A 104 27.01 11.66 -21.36
N PRO A 105 27.88 12.67 -21.53
CA PRO A 105 28.85 13.06 -20.51
C PRO A 105 28.23 13.34 -19.13
N GLU A 106 26.99 13.86 -19.12
CA GLU A 106 26.26 14.14 -17.89
C GLU A 106 25.48 12.92 -17.34
N GLY A 107 25.60 11.74 -17.97
CA GLY A 107 24.97 10.49 -17.57
C GLY A 107 23.88 9.99 -18.51
N TRP A 108 23.09 9.03 -18.02
CA TRP A 108 22.05 8.40 -18.81
C TRP A 108 20.88 9.35 -19.11
N ARG A 109 20.57 9.54 -20.39
CA ARG A 109 19.54 10.46 -20.86
C ARG A 109 18.54 9.78 -21.80
N SER A 110 17.39 10.41 -21.94
CA SER A 110 16.37 10.08 -22.94
C SER A 110 16.10 11.31 -23.78
N ARG A 111 15.60 11.12 -24.98
CA ARG A 111 15.19 12.22 -25.86
C ARG A 111 14.14 13.10 -25.14
N LYS A 112 14.35 14.40 -25.17
CA LYS A 112 13.44 15.38 -24.54
C LYS A 112 12.02 15.26 -25.14
N GLY A 113 11.01 15.28 -24.31
CA GLY A 113 9.60 15.17 -24.73
C GLY A 113 9.19 13.79 -25.25
N CYS A 114 10.04 12.76 -25.13
CA CYS A 114 9.70 11.42 -25.56
C CYS A 114 8.77 10.71 -24.57
N VAL A 115 7.60 10.28 -25.02
CA VAL A 115 6.74 9.33 -24.31
C VAL A 115 7.22 7.93 -24.67
N LYS A 116 7.78 7.23 -23.67
CA LYS A 116 8.28 5.86 -23.86
C LYS A 116 7.14 4.86 -23.89
N VAL A 117 7.33 3.78 -24.65
CA VAL A 117 6.40 2.67 -24.75
C VAL A 117 6.95 1.41 -24.07
N LEU A 118 6.07 0.59 -23.49
CA LEU A 118 6.42 -0.70 -22.91
C LEU A 118 6.82 -1.69 -24.01
N THR A 119 7.83 -2.50 -23.72
CA THR A 119 8.21 -3.66 -24.54
C THR A 119 7.88 -4.97 -23.82
N ASP A 120 7.98 -6.09 -24.54
CA ASP A 120 7.80 -7.43 -23.93
C ASP A 120 9.01 -7.89 -23.12
N ARG A 121 10.13 -7.16 -23.19
CA ARG A 121 11.36 -7.49 -22.46
C ARG A 121 11.21 -7.19 -20.97
N ASP A 122 11.56 -8.17 -20.13
CA ASP A 122 11.54 -8.02 -18.69
C ASP A 122 12.71 -7.16 -18.19
N LEU A 123 12.41 -6.34 -17.17
CA LEU A 123 13.39 -5.52 -16.48
C LEU A 123 14.14 -6.40 -15.46
N GLN A 124 15.47 -6.35 -15.52
CA GLN A 124 16.29 -7.01 -14.50
C GLN A 124 16.48 -6.08 -13.30
N TYR A 125 16.11 -6.56 -12.11
CA TYR A 125 16.24 -5.82 -10.88
C TYR A 125 17.58 -6.05 -10.22
N ASN A 126 18.21 -4.98 -9.74
CA ASN A 126 19.38 -5.09 -8.88
C ASN A 126 18.91 -5.55 -7.49
N ARG A 127 19.23 -6.78 -7.12
CA ARG A 127 18.87 -7.41 -5.84
C ARG A 127 19.98 -7.37 -4.79
N LYS A 128 21.14 -6.74 -5.07
CA LYS A 128 22.28 -6.70 -4.11
C LYS A 128 21.92 -6.09 -2.76
N LYS A 129 21.14 -4.99 -2.77
CA LYS A 129 20.72 -4.31 -1.54
C LYS A 129 19.33 -4.73 -1.07
N ASN A 130 18.49 -5.23 -1.95
CA ASN A 130 17.14 -5.66 -1.66
C ASN A 130 16.82 -6.97 -2.41
N PRO A 131 17.04 -8.12 -1.77
CA PRO A 131 16.85 -9.43 -2.41
C PRO A 131 15.45 -9.67 -2.94
N ASN A 132 14.43 -9.08 -2.30
CA ASN A 132 13.03 -9.24 -2.67
C ASN A 132 12.56 -8.22 -3.73
N ALA A 133 13.46 -7.38 -4.25
CA ALA A 133 13.11 -6.40 -5.26
C ALA A 133 12.57 -7.06 -6.53
N GLY A 134 11.42 -6.58 -7.00
CA GLY A 134 10.75 -7.14 -8.17
C GLY A 134 9.60 -6.26 -8.66
N PRO A 135 8.92 -6.69 -9.73
CA PRO A 135 7.71 -6.04 -10.22
C PRO A 135 6.54 -6.28 -9.25
N ARG A 136 5.49 -5.47 -9.38
CA ARG A 136 4.25 -5.65 -8.60
C ARG A 136 4.51 -5.84 -7.11
N TRP A 137 5.36 -4.99 -6.52
CA TRP A 137 5.77 -5.08 -5.11
C TRP A 137 4.60 -5.03 -4.12
N ASP A 138 3.45 -4.47 -4.51
CA ASP A 138 2.19 -4.53 -3.78
C ASP A 138 1.69 -5.97 -3.60
N ARG A 139 1.68 -6.74 -4.69
CA ARG A 139 1.27 -8.15 -4.69
C ARG A 139 2.27 -9.03 -3.95
N ALA A 140 3.56 -8.77 -4.15
CA ALA A 140 4.62 -9.49 -3.46
C ALA A 140 4.53 -9.27 -1.93
N LEU A 141 4.31 -8.04 -1.49
CA LEU A 141 4.07 -7.71 -0.09
C LEU A 141 2.83 -8.42 0.45
N SER A 142 1.70 -8.32 -0.27
CA SER A 142 0.44 -8.92 0.17
C SER A 142 0.54 -10.45 0.30
N ALA A 143 1.19 -11.11 -0.66
CA ALA A 143 1.40 -12.55 -0.63
C ALA A 143 2.29 -12.99 0.54
N ALA A 144 3.38 -12.26 0.81
CA ALA A 144 4.36 -12.63 1.83
C ALA A 144 3.96 -12.21 3.24
N GLU A 145 3.38 -11.02 3.41
CA GLU A 145 3.17 -10.41 4.72
C GLU A 145 1.70 -10.02 5.00
N GLY A 146 0.76 -10.36 4.12
CA GLY A 146 -0.66 -9.99 4.26
C GLY A 146 -1.27 -10.45 5.59
N LYS A 147 -1.02 -11.70 5.98
CA LYS A 147 -1.49 -12.25 7.27
C LYS A 147 -0.88 -11.50 8.46
N ALA A 148 0.40 -11.16 8.39
CA ALA A 148 1.07 -10.42 9.46
C ALA A 148 0.53 -8.98 9.57
N MET A 149 0.26 -8.33 8.45
CA MET A 149 -0.36 -6.99 8.45
C MET A 149 -1.77 -6.99 9.03
N ALA A 150 -2.57 -8.01 8.72
CA ALA A 150 -3.90 -8.18 9.31
C ALA A 150 -3.82 -8.42 10.83
N ALA A 151 -2.89 -9.25 11.28
CA ALA A 151 -2.67 -9.50 12.71
C ALA A 151 -2.19 -8.23 13.45
N ASP A 152 -1.35 -7.42 12.83
CA ASP A 152 -0.92 -6.13 13.40
C ASP A 152 -2.09 -5.17 13.55
N LEU A 153 -2.95 -5.07 12.53
CA LEU A 153 -4.14 -4.23 12.57
C LEU A 153 -5.11 -4.71 13.66
N GLN A 154 -5.34 -6.02 13.75
CA GLN A 154 -6.21 -6.60 14.79
C GLN A 154 -5.68 -6.31 16.19
N ARG A 155 -4.36 -6.44 16.41
CA ARG A 155 -3.74 -6.09 17.70
C ARG A 155 -3.90 -4.60 18.02
N TYR A 156 -3.74 -3.74 17.02
CA TYR A 156 -3.95 -2.31 17.19
C TYR A 156 -5.39 -1.98 17.61
N LEU A 157 -6.38 -2.57 16.94
CA LEU A 157 -7.81 -2.37 17.27
C LEU A 157 -8.17 -2.90 18.66
N ASN A 158 -7.61 -4.04 19.06
CA ASN A 158 -7.86 -4.64 20.37
C ASN A 158 -7.32 -3.80 21.55
N ARG A 159 -6.25 -2.99 21.31
CA ARG A 159 -5.70 -2.08 22.33
C ARG A 159 -6.54 -0.81 22.51
N ARG A 160 -7.41 -0.50 21.59
CA ARG A 160 -8.35 0.64 21.64
C ARG A 160 -9.68 0.17 22.27
N ARG A 161 -9.67 -0.02 23.57
CA ARG A 161 -10.87 -0.32 24.36
C ARG A 161 -11.45 0.97 24.93
#